data_badd618f1f9e3447ba580919b27b4d2e
#
_entry.id   badd618f1f9e3447ba580919b27b4d2e
#
_cell.length_a   1.000
_cell.length_b   1.000
_cell.length_c   1.000
_cell.angle_alpha   90.00
_cell.angle_beta   90.00
_cell.angle_gamma   90.00
#
_symmetry.space_group_name_H-M   'P 1'
#
loop_
_entity.id
_entity.type
_entity.pdbx_description
1 polymer ?
#
loop_
_entity_poly.entity_id
_entity_poly.type
_entity_poly.pdbx_seq_one_letter_code
_entity_poly.pdbx_strand_id
1 'polypeptide(L)'
;RALRYQFNLKIRQPLKAVEIVTKNQQEKSVLREMESSIMEELNVKEIIFHDKEDELVEYSAKANFKVLGKELGAKMKTAAAQIEKLSSAEIESLFDGATLSIDVEGQAVELTSDKVILNRIEKANLKVLNEGTLTVALNTQVTEELLLEGYIRDLVRAVQNLRKESGLEVTDRITLSVSGTDTDGKHLLQKAFEANKDYLMNETLAVEAVFGAELPAGKTAAELDMGEGLCWHIALEKA
;
A
#
# COMPACT_ATOMS: atom_id res chain seq x y z
N ARG A 1 7.33 -5.43 1.74
CA ARG A 1 6.53 -6.66 1.99
C ARG A 1 5.96 -6.69 3.41
N ALA A 2 6.71 -6.32 4.46
CA ALA A 2 6.22 -6.31 5.85
C ALA A 2 4.93 -5.51 6.02
N LEU A 3 4.85 -4.29 5.46
CA LEU A 3 3.63 -3.48 5.47
C LEU A 3 2.44 -4.19 4.80
N ARG A 4 2.65 -4.84 3.66
CA ARG A 4 1.56 -5.57 2.99
C ARG A 4 1.02 -6.70 3.87
N TYR A 5 1.91 -7.43 4.53
CA TYR A 5 1.54 -8.49 5.45
C TYR A 5 0.82 -7.94 6.69
N GLN A 6 1.38 -6.91 7.32
CA GLN A 6 0.80 -6.29 8.52
C GLN A 6 -0.61 -5.74 8.30
N PHE A 7 -0.88 -5.19 7.12
CA PHE A 7 -2.17 -4.60 6.77
C PHE A 7 -3.04 -5.48 5.85
N ASN A 8 -2.69 -6.77 5.73
CA ASN A 8 -3.43 -7.77 4.94
C ASN A 8 -3.68 -7.33 3.48
N LEU A 9 -2.69 -6.68 2.87
CA LEU A 9 -2.76 -6.24 1.48
C LEU A 9 -2.29 -7.36 0.55
N LYS A 10 -3.09 -7.72 -0.44
CA LYS A 10 -2.75 -8.75 -1.43
C LYS A 10 -1.45 -8.38 -2.16
N ILE A 11 -0.47 -9.28 -2.20
CA ILE A 11 0.86 -9.03 -2.83
C ILE A 11 0.71 -8.73 -4.33
N ARG A 12 -0.21 -9.40 -5.02
CA ARG A 12 -0.46 -9.21 -6.45
C ARG A 12 -1.29 -8.00 -6.79
N GLN A 13 -1.98 -7.40 -5.81
CA GLN A 13 -2.67 -6.14 -6.03
C GLN A 13 -1.64 -5.02 -6.21
N PRO A 14 -1.51 -4.41 -7.40
CA PRO A 14 -0.65 -3.25 -7.56
C PRO A 14 -1.16 -2.10 -6.68
N LEU A 15 -0.24 -1.35 -6.10
CA LEU A 15 -0.55 -0.13 -5.37
C LEU A 15 0.01 1.08 -6.12
N LYS A 16 -0.55 2.25 -5.84
CA LYS A 16 -0.16 3.47 -6.52
C LYS A 16 1.31 3.80 -6.28
N ALA A 17 1.70 3.91 -5.00
CA ALA A 17 3.03 4.38 -4.64
C ALA A 17 3.58 3.71 -3.38
N VAL A 18 4.89 3.67 -3.29
CA VAL A 18 5.62 3.65 -2.02
C VAL A 18 6.22 5.05 -1.80
N GLU A 19 6.03 5.58 -0.62
CA GLU A 19 6.51 6.89 -0.22
C GLU A 19 7.61 6.73 0.82
N ILE A 20 8.72 7.43 0.65
CA ILE A 20 9.94 7.20 1.42
C ILE A 20 10.47 8.53 1.97
N VAL A 21 10.77 8.54 3.27
CA VAL A 21 11.52 9.60 3.93
C VAL A 21 12.81 9.02 4.46
N THR A 22 13.93 9.65 4.15
CA THR A 22 15.22 9.39 4.79
C THR A 22 16.02 10.68 4.92
N LYS A 23 16.62 10.87 6.09
CA LYS A 23 17.54 11.99 6.35
C LYS A 23 18.96 11.70 5.80
N ASN A 24 19.22 10.44 5.38
CA ASN A 24 20.51 9.99 4.88
C ASN A 24 20.59 10.12 3.35
N GLN A 25 21.38 11.06 2.86
CA GLN A 25 21.54 11.30 1.42
C GLN A 25 22.16 10.13 0.65
N GLN A 26 23.02 9.34 1.30
CA GLN A 26 23.62 8.17 0.68
C GLN A 26 22.57 7.06 0.49
N GLU A 27 21.72 6.82 1.49
CA GLU A 27 20.57 5.91 1.38
C GLU A 27 19.64 6.34 0.25
N LYS A 28 19.30 7.65 0.19
CA LYS A 28 18.43 8.21 -0.87
C LYS A 28 19.01 7.98 -2.26
N SER A 29 20.33 8.12 -2.44
CA SER A 29 21.00 7.84 -3.72
C SER A 29 20.89 6.38 -4.11
N VAL A 30 21.20 5.46 -3.19
CA VAL A 30 21.11 4.01 -3.45
C VAL A 30 19.69 3.58 -3.78
N LEU A 31 18.69 4.09 -3.04
CA LEU A 31 17.27 3.79 -3.31
C LEU A 31 16.84 4.27 -4.71
N ARG A 32 17.33 5.42 -5.16
CA ARG A 32 17.06 5.93 -6.53
C ARG A 32 17.72 5.06 -7.61
N GLU A 33 18.93 4.59 -7.39
CA GLU A 33 19.59 3.68 -8.32
C GLU A 33 18.85 2.33 -8.46
N MET A 34 18.17 1.91 -7.40
CA MET A 34 17.41 0.66 -7.35
C MET A 34 15.90 0.84 -7.60
N GLU A 35 15.46 2.01 -8.01
CA GLU A 35 14.04 2.39 -8.08
C GLU A 35 13.20 1.37 -8.86
N SER A 36 13.62 0.98 -10.06
CA SER A 36 12.90 0.01 -10.89
C SER A 36 12.75 -1.35 -10.22
N SER A 37 13.82 -1.85 -9.59
CA SER A 37 13.82 -3.14 -8.89
C SER A 37 12.91 -3.09 -7.65
N ILE A 38 12.91 -1.96 -6.94
CA ILE A 38 12.04 -1.76 -5.76
C ILE A 38 10.58 -1.71 -6.18
N MET A 39 10.26 -0.99 -7.25
CA MET A 39 8.89 -0.89 -7.79
C MET A 39 8.35 -2.26 -8.20
N GLU A 40 9.15 -3.05 -8.89
CA GLU A 40 8.80 -4.41 -9.31
C GLU A 40 8.60 -5.33 -8.09
N GLU A 41 9.55 -5.34 -7.15
CA GLU A 41 9.51 -6.19 -5.95
C GLU A 41 8.35 -5.84 -5.03
N LEU A 42 8.02 -4.56 -4.90
CA LEU A 42 6.91 -4.09 -4.07
C LEU A 42 5.58 -4.06 -4.82
N ASN A 43 5.58 -4.27 -6.13
CA ASN A 43 4.41 -4.15 -7.00
C ASN A 43 3.69 -2.80 -6.82
N VAL A 44 4.45 -1.72 -7.01
CA VAL A 44 3.96 -0.34 -6.96
C VAL A 44 4.25 0.37 -8.28
N LYS A 45 3.49 1.41 -8.60
CA LYS A 45 3.65 2.16 -9.86
C LYS A 45 4.69 3.26 -9.79
N GLU A 46 4.98 3.77 -8.60
CA GLU A 46 5.94 4.86 -8.41
C GLU A 46 6.59 4.81 -7.03
N ILE A 47 7.75 5.45 -6.91
CA ILE A 47 8.40 5.76 -5.64
C ILE A 47 8.42 7.27 -5.47
N ILE A 48 7.92 7.77 -4.34
CA ILE A 48 7.91 9.19 -4.00
C ILE A 48 8.88 9.41 -2.84
N PHE A 49 9.86 10.27 -3.04
CA PHE A 49 10.80 10.65 -1.99
C PHE A 49 10.38 11.98 -1.37
N HIS A 50 10.15 11.95 -0.08
CA HIS A 50 9.87 13.14 0.72
C HIS A 50 11.10 13.57 1.53
N ASP A 51 11.15 14.84 1.89
CA ASP A 51 12.23 15.38 2.70
C ASP A 51 11.90 15.39 4.19
N LYS A 52 10.60 15.33 4.52
CA LYS A 52 10.10 15.38 5.90
C LYS A 52 9.04 14.33 6.15
N GLU A 53 8.99 13.83 7.38
CA GLU A 53 8.04 12.82 7.80
C GLU A 53 6.61 13.38 7.93
N ASP A 54 6.46 14.67 8.19
CA ASP A 54 5.15 15.33 8.25
C ASP A 54 4.38 15.33 6.92
N GLU A 55 5.03 14.92 5.83
CA GLU A 55 4.38 14.63 4.56
C GLU A 55 3.61 13.29 4.58
N LEU A 56 4.01 12.34 5.44
CA LEU A 56 3.40 11.01 5.57
C LEU A 56 2.45 10.88 6.76
N VAL A 57 2.70 11.64 7.82
CA VAL A 57 1.96 11.57 9.08
C VAL A 57 1.53 12.94 9.57
N GLU A 58 0.49 12.96 10.37
CA GLU A 58 0.07 14.15 11.11
C GLU A 58 0.51 13.99 12.56
N TYR A 59 1.20 15.00 13.06
CA TYR A 59 1.60 15.09 14.45
C TYR A 59 0.62 15.95 15.22
N SER A 60 0.26 15.53 16.43
CA SER A 60 -0.46 16.35 17.37
C SER A 60 0.03 16.11 18.80
N ALA A 61 0.00 17.15 19.62
CA ALA A 61 0.36 17.07 21.00
C ALA A 61 -0.79 17.57 21.88
N LYS A 62 -1.00 16.92 23.01
CA LYS A 62 -1.92 17.37 24.07
C LYS A 62 -1.20 17.42 25.38
N ALA A 63 -1.57 18.36 26.25
CA ALA A 63 -1.01 18.45 27.58
C ALA A 63 -1.36 17.21 28.43
N ASN A 64 -0.38 16.66 29.13
CA ASN A 64 -0.62 15.61 30.12
C ASN A 64 -1.06 16.28 31.45
N PHE A 65 -2.37 16.40 31.64
CA PHE A 65 -2.96 17.05 32.81
C PHE A 65 -2.56 16.38 34.14
N LYS A 66 -2.23 15.09 34.12
CA LYS A 66 -1.81 14.39 35.36
C LYS A 66 -0.45 14.84 35.83
N VAL A 67 0.44 15.21 34.92
CA VAL A 67 1.81 15.67 35.20
C VAL A 67 1.82 17.19 35.35
N LEU A 68 1.46 17.92 34.30
CA LEU A 68 1.51 19.38 34.25
C LEU A 68 0.51 20.06 35.16
N GLY A 69 -0.62 19.44 35.46
CA GLY A 69 -1.64 20.04 36.33
C GLY A 69 -1.14 20.32 37.75
N LYS A 70 -0.22 19.50 38.25
CA LYS A 70 0.41 19.72 39.56
C LYS A 70 1.41 20.88 39.56
N GLU A 71 2.10 21.10 38.42
CA GLU A 71 3.11 22.16 38.27
C GLU A 71 2.48 23.52 37.97
N LEU A 72 1.42 23.55 37.14
CA LEU A 72 0.91 24.79 36.56
C LEU A 72 -0.41 25.29 37.17
N GLY A 73 -1.17 24.43 37.84
CA GLY A 73 -2.42 24.82 38.49
C GLY A 73 -3.35 25.62 37.59
N ALA A 74 -3.63 26.87 37.93
CA ALA A 74 -4.54 27.72 37.13
C ALA A 74 -4.05 28.05 35.71
N LYS A 75 -2.71 28.03 35.50
CA LYS A 75 -2.09 28.30 34.18
C LYS A 75 -2.19 27.11 33.20
N MET A 76 -2.70 25.97 33.66
CA MET A 76 -2.78 24.74 32.86
C MET A 76 -3.55 24.93 31.53
N LYS A 77 -4.60 25.76 31.56
CA LYS A 77 -5.41 26.04 30.33
C LYS A 77 -4.60 26.76 29.25
N THR A 78 -3.77 27.73 29.68
CA THR A 78 -2.90 28.47 28.75
C THR A 78 -1.80 27.56 28.21
N ALA A 79 -1.19 26.72 29.04
CA ALA A 79 -0.20 25.74 28.61
C ALA A 79 -0.78 24.72 27.60
N ALA A 80 -1.97 24.19 27.87
CA ALA A 80 -2.63 23.27 26.99
C ALA A 80 -2.89 23.86 25.59
N ALA A 81 -3.35 25.11 25.51
CA ALA A 81 -3.58 25.82 24.27
C ALA A 81 -2.29 26.10 23.47
N GLN A 82 -1.16 26.26 24.15
CA GLN A 82 0.15 26.41 23.49
C GLN A 82 0.68 25.06 22.99
N ILE A 83 0.55 24.01 23.79
CA ILE A 83 0.96 22.65 23.41
C ILE A 83 0.20 22.15 22.17
N GLU A 84 -1.09 22.46 22.06
CA GLU A 84 -1.90 22.10 20.88
C GLU A 84 -1.47 22.86 19.60
N LYS A 85 -0.72 23.94 19.73
CA LYS A 85 -0.22 24.75 18.61
C LYS A 85 1.24 24.43 18.23
N LEU A 86 1.87 23.47 18.89
CA LEU A 86 3.21 23.05 18.52
C LEU A 86 3.26 22.60 17.05
N SER A 87 4.32 22.98 16.35
CA SER A 87 4.58 22.56 14.98
C SER A 87 4.96 21.08 14.92
N SER A 88 4.77 20.46 13.74
CA SER A 88 5.17 19.06 13.50
C SER A 88 6.64 18.81 13.87
N ALA A 89 7.54 19.75 13.54
CA ALA A 89 8.97 19.63 13.86
C ALA A 89 9.25 19.66 15.37
N GLU A 90 8.54 20.49 16.13
CA GLU A 90 8.64 20.54 17.60
C GLU A 90 8.11 19.24 18.20
N ILE A 91 6.99 18.71 17.70
CA ILE A 91 6.42 17.45 18.17
C ILE A 91 7.33 16.27 17.83
N GLU A 92 7.90 16.23 16.60
CA GLU A 92 8.89 15.22 16.21
C GLU A 92 10.10 15.23 17.15
N SER A 93 10.62 16.42 17.49
CA SER A 93 11.74 16.53 18.42
C SER A 93 11.43 15.99 19.81
N LEU A 94 10.19 16.16 20.30
CA LEU A 94 9.74 15.56 21.57
C LEU A 94 9.64 14.03 21.49
N PHE A 95 9.24 13.47 20.34
CA PHE A 95 9.31 12.02 20.11
C PHE A 95 10.73 11.49 20.18
N ASP A 96 11.70 12.26 19.64
CA ASP A 96 13.14 11.95 19.69
C ASP A 96 13.78 12.17 21.06
N GLY A 97 13.00 12.60 22.06
CA GLY A 97 13.45 12.79 23.44
C GLY A 97 14.05 14.16 23.74
N ALA A 98 13.89 15.13 22.83
CA ALA A 98 14.30 16.51 23.10
C ALA A 98 13.40 17.17 24.16
N THR A 99 13.91 18.25 24.77
CA THR A 99 13.15 19.12 25.67
C THR A 99 12.85 20.43 24.96
N LEU A 100 11.58 20.86 24.98
CA LEU A 100 11.14 22.15 24.46
C LEU A 100 10.82 23.09 25.61
N SER A 101 11.08 24.37 25.45
CA SER A 101 10.67 25.40 26.41
C SER A 101 9.55 26.25 25.83
N ILE A 102 8.43 26.35 26.56
CA ILE A 102 7.31 27.24 26.22
C ILE A 102 7.15 28.29 27.31
N ASP A 103 6.72 29.49 26.93
CA ASP A 103 6.40 30.55 27.92
C ASP A 103 4.91 30.49 28.27
N VAL A 104 4.59 30.21 29.53
CA VAL A 104 3.22 30.17 30.02
C VAL A 104 3.02 31.34 31.00
N GLU A 105 2.47 32.43 30.49
CA GLU A 105 2.18 33.63 31.29
C GLU A 105 3.44 34.17 32.03
N GLY A 106 4.56 34.28 31.32
CA GLY A 106 5.85 34.76 31.84
C GLY A 106 6.65 33.73 32.65
N GLN A 107 6.23 32.48 32.65
CA GLN A 107 6.94 31.37 33.26
C GLN A 107 7.42 30.42 32.19
N ALA A 108 8.75 30.20 32.10
CA ALA A 108 9.30 29.17 31.23
C ALA A 108 8.96 27.79 31.78
N VAL A 109 8.36 26.95 30.91
CA VAL A 109 7.97 25.58 31.21
C VAL A 109 8.68 24.64 30.25
N GLU A 110 9.46 23.73 30.79
CA GLU A 110 10.12 22.70 30.03
C GLU A 110 9.13 21.55 29.73
N LEU A 111 8.93 21.27 28.45
CA LEU A 111 8.15 20.14 27.95
C LEU A 111 9.08 18.99 27.61
N THR A 112 8.83 17.87 28.22
CA THR A 112 9.43 16.57 27.96
C THR A 112 8.36 15.59 27.52
N SER A 113 8.73 14.46 26.95
CA SER A 113 7.78 13.47 26.40
C SER A 113 6.76 12.94 27.44
N ASP A 114 7.08 12.95 28.74
CA ASP A 114 6.18 12.55 29.82
C ASP A 114 5.13 13.62 30.16
N LYS A 115 5.44 14.91 29.89
CA LYS A 115 4.55 16.04 30.16
C LYS A 115 3.49 16.26 29.06
N VAL A 116 3.65 15.63 27.92
CA VAL A 116 2.75 15.75 26.76
C VAL A 116 2.27 14.39 26.30
N ILE A 117 1.08 14.34 25.76
CA ILE A 117 0.54 13.17 25.06
C ILE A 117 0.78 13.43 23.57
N LEU A 118 1.75 12.73 23.03
CA LEU A 118 2.12 12.84 21.63
C LEU A 118 1.31 11.84 20.80
N ASN A 119 0.72 12.30 19.70
CA ASN A 119 0.04 11.44 18.74
C ASN A 119 0.69 11.60 17.36
N ARG A 120 0.85 10.49 16.69
CA ARG A 120 1.32 10.37 15.33
C ARG A 120 0.30 9.54 14.57
N ILE A 121 -0.36 10.15 13.60
CA ILE A 121 -1.46 9.55 12.84
C ILE A 121 -1.05 9.50 11.39
N GLU A 122 -1.16 8.35 10.76
CA GLU A 122 -0.93 8.19 9.32
C GLU A 122 -1.92 9.05 8.54
N LYS A 123 -1.45 9.73 7.49
CA LYS A 123 -2.34 10.45 6.59
C LYS A 123 -3.27 9.47 5.86
N ALA A 124 -4.39 9.98 5.38
CA ALA A 124 -5.39 9.19 4.69
C ALA A 124 -4.77 8.34 3.56
N ASN A 125 -5.15 7.07 3.52
CA ASN A 125 -4.68 6.07 2.55
C ASN A 125 -3.18 5.71 2.64
N LEU A 126 -2.45 6.17 3.64
CA LEU A 126 -1.08 5.74 3.88
C LEU A 126 -1.02 4.70 5.00
N LYS A 127 -0.11 3.74 4.86
CA LYS A 127 0.30 2.80 5.90
C LYS A 127 1.80 2.93 6.10
N VAL A 128 2.19 3.39 7.28
CA VAL A 128 3.55 3.87 7.57
C VAL A 128 4.29 2.91 8.49
N LEU A 129 5.54 2.62 8.16
CA LEU A 129 6.48 1.86 9.00
C LEU A 129 7.79 2.64 9.11
N ASN A 130 8.31 2.73 10.33
CA ASN A 130 9.63 3.29 10.59
C ASN A 130 10.60 2.16 10.90
N GLU A 131 11.77 2.22 10.27
CA GLU A 131 12.87 1.29 10.53
C GLU A 131 14.20 2.06 10.50
N GLY A 132 14.76 2.31 11.67
CA GLY A 132 15.98 3.10 11.82
C GLY A 132 15.81 4.53 11.29
N THR A 133 16.62 4.87 10.26
CA THR A 133 16.62 6.19 9.62
C THR A 133 15.62 6.32 8.48
N LEU A 134 14.89 5.23 8.18
CA LEU A 134 13.99 5.12 7.05
C LEU A 134 12.55 5.09 7.50
N THR A 135 11.73 5.99 6.98
CA THR A 135 10.27 5.93 7.07
C THR A 135 9.71 5.56 5.71
N VAL A 136 8.93 4.49 5.67
CA VAL A 136 8.31 3.97 4.45
C VAL A 136 6.81 3.95 4.60
N ALA A 137 6.09 4.51 3.63
CA ALA A 137 4.64 4.44 3.56
C ALA A 137 4.18 3.76 2.27
N LEU A 138 3.15 2.93 2.36
CA LEU A 138 2.43 2.42 1.20
C LEU A 138 1.15 3.21 1.00
N ASN A 139 0.95 3.72 -0.20
CA ASN A 139 -0.33 4.29 -0.60
C ASN A 139 -1.30 3.15 -0.90
N THR A 140 -2.31 3.00 -0.06
CA THR A 140 -3.28 1.91 -0.11
C THR A 140 -4.53 2.25 -0.90
N GLN A 141 -4.60 3.43 -1.50
CA GLN A 141 -5.70 3.81 -2.37
C GLN A 141 -5.62 2.99 -3.67
N VAL A 142 -6.61 2.13 -3.87
CA VAL A 142 -6.73 1.32 -5.09
C VAL A 142 -7.73 2.00 -6.02
N THR A 143 -7.25 2.44 -7.19
CA THR A 143 -8.11 2.94 -8.27
C THR A 143 -8.75 1.77 -9.02
N GLU A 144 -9.81 2.01 -9.81
CA GLU A 144 -10.42 0.96 -10.64
C GLU A 144 -9.37 0.31 -11.57
N GLU A 145 -8.50 1.11 -12.17
CA GLU A 145 -7.41 0.61 -13.04
C GLU A 145 -6.48 -0.36 -12.30
N LEU A 146 -6.02 0.00 -11.10
CA LEU A 146 -5.18 -0.88 -10.27
C LEU A 146 -5.91 -2.14 -9.82
N LEU A 147 -7.22 -2.03 -9.57
CA LEU A 147 -8.05 -3.17 -9.21
C LEU A 147 -8.15 -4.16 -10.38
N LEU A 148 -8.46 -3.66 -11.59
CA LEU A 148 -8.54 -4.47 -12.80
C LEU A 148 -7.20 -5.15 -13.14
N GLU A 149 -6.09 -4.44 -12.97
CA GLU A 149 -4.76 -5.02 -13.10
C GLU A 149 -4.49 -6.11 -12.05
N GLY A 150 -4.95 -5.94 -10.83
CA GLY A 150 -4.88 -6.96 -9.79
C GLY A 150 -5.61 -8.23 -10.18
N TYR A 151 -6.82 -8.11 -10.72
CA TYR A 151 -7.62 -9.25 -11.18
C TYR A 151 -6.96 -10.01 -12.32
N ILE A 152 -6.37 -9.30 -13.31
CA ILE A 152 -5.69 -9.97 -14.42
C ILE A 152 -4.40 -10.68 -13.97
N ARG A 153 -3.66 -10.13 -12.99
CA ARG A 153 -2.48 -10.79 -12.42
C ARG A 153 -2.83 -12.08 -11.67
N ASP A 154 -3.97 -12.10 -10.98
CA ASP A 154 -4.48 -13.32 -10.36
C ASP A 154 -4.90 -14.35 -11.43
N LEU A 155 -5.54 -13.91 -12.53
CA LEU A 155 -5.88 -14.76 -13.67
C LEU A 155 -4.61 -15.35 -14.33
N VAL A 156 -3.59 -14.54 -14.60
CA VAL A 156 -2.30 -15.01 -15.16
C VAL A 156 -1.74 -16.14 -14.31
N ARG A 157 -1.71 -15.97 -12.99
CA ARG A 157 -1.22 -17.02 -12.10
C ARG A 157 -2.06 -18.28 -12.16
N ALA A 158 -3.38 -18.17 -12.22
CA ALA A 158 -4.26 -19.33 -12.34
C ALA A 158 -4.02 -20.09 -13.65
N VAL A 159 -3.86 -19.36 -14.76
CA VAL A 159 -3.50 -19.95 -16.06
C VAL A 159 -2.14 -20.64 -15.99
N GLN A 160 -1.12 -20.03 -15.39
CA GLN A 160 0.20 -20.64 -15.23
C GLN A 160 0.16 -21.92 -14.39
N ASN A 161 -0.64 -21.94 -13.32
CA ASN A 161 -0.85 -23.15 -12.52
C ASN A 161 -1.54 -24.24 -13.37
N LEU A 162 -2.60 -23.87 -14.10
CA LEU A 162 -3.34 -24.80 -14.94
C LEU A 162 -2.46 -25.39 -16.06
N ARG A 163 -1.58 -24.58 -16.67
CA ARG A 163 -0.57 -25.03 -17.64
C ARG A 163 0.31 -26.13 -17.04
N LYS A 164 0.84 -25.89 -15.82
CA LYS A 164 1.69 -26.85 -15.11
C LYS A 164 0.96 -28.13 -14.77
N GLU A 165 -0.27 -28.04 -14.26
CA GLU A 165 -1.10 -29.19 -13.91
C GLU A 165 -1.51 -30.01 -15.14
N SER A 166 -1.62 -29.35 -16.30
CA SER A 166 -1.89 -29.99 -17.60
C SER A 166 -0.66 -30.64 -18.24
N GLY A 167 0.52 -30.56 -17.61
CA GLY A 167 1.76 -31.13 -18.14
C GLY A 167 2.32 -30.39 -19.36
N LEU A 168 1.96 -29.13 -19.56
CA LEU A 168 2.51 -28.30 -20.63
C LEU A 168 3.95 -27.87 -20.33
N GLU A 169 4.77 -27.87 -21.36
CA GLU A 169 6.12 -27.34 -21.29
C GLU A 169 6.12 -25.80 -21.18
N VAL A 170 7.20 -25.24 -20.66
CA VAL A 170 7.33 -23.79 -20.46
C VAL A 170 7.15 -23.01 -21.75
N THR A 171 7.60 -23.58 -22.88
CA THR A 171 7.56 -22.96 -24.21
C THR A 171 6.28 -23.23 -25.00
N ASP A 172 5.41 -24.11 -24.51
CA ASP A 172 4.18 -24.45 -25.20
C ASP A 172 3.27 -23.23 -25.37
N ARG A 173 2.69 -23.10 -26.53
CA ARG A 173 1.65 -22.09 -26.84
C ARG A 173 0.28 -22.64 -26.52
N ILE A 174 -0.64 -21.77 -26.12
CA ILE A 174 -2.00 -22.14 -25.76
C ILE A 174 -3.04 -21.28 -26.46
N THR A 175 -4.26 -21.84 -26.63
CA THR A 175 -5.47 -21.05 -26.76
C THR A 175 -6.17 -20.97 -25.41
N LEU A 176 -6.66 -19.81 -25.07
CA LEU A 176 -7.24 -19.50 -23.75
C LEU A 176 -8.69 -19.03 -23.91
N SER A 177 -9.61 -19.70 -23.24
CA SER A 177 -11.00 -19.27 -23.11
C SER A 177 -11.27 -18.93 -21.66
N VAL A 178 -11.80 -17.74 -21.40
CA VAL A 178 -12.13 -17.29 -20.04
C VAL A 178 -13.55 -16.75 -20.00
N SER A 179 -14.22 -16.93 -18.87
CA SER A 179 -15.43 -16.22 -18.54
C SER A 179 -15.36 -15.76 -17.08
N GLY A 180 -16.22 -14.84 -16.71
CA GLY A 180 -16.25 -14.30 -15.36
C GLY A 180 -17.66 -14.24 -14.83
N THR A 181 -17.85 -14.71 -13.59
CA THR A 181 -19.06 -14.44 -12.81
C THR A 181 -18.84 -13.20 -11.97
N ASP A 182 -19.76 -12.24 -12.07
CA ASP A 182 -19.74 -10.97 -11.38
C ASP A 182 -21.15 -10.70 -10.87
N THR A 183 -21.38 -10.92 -9.58
CA THR A 183 -22.72 -10.87 -8.98
C THR A 183 -23.24 -9.47 -8.74
N ASP A 184 -22.38 -8.44 -8.79
CA ASP A 184 -22.78 -7.04 -8.57
C ASP A 184 -23.12 -6.29 -9.88
N GLY A 185 -22.98 -6.98 -11.03
CA GLY A 185 -23.32 -6.44 -12.36
C GLY A 185 -22.36 -5.36 -12.88
N LYS A 186 -21.19 -5.17 -12.26
CA LYS A 186 -20.21 -4.15 -12.69
C LYS A 186 -19.34 -4.60 -13.84
N HIS A 187 -19.39 -5.88 -14.18
CA HIS A 187 -18.58 -6.51 -15.24
C HIS A 187 -17.07 -6.28 -15.07
N LEU A 188 -16.58 -6.32 -13.80
CA LEU A 188 -15.19 -6.00 -13.47
C LEU A 188 -14.21 -6.98 -14.11
N LEU A 189 -14.54 -8.27 -14.14
CA LEU A 189 -13.68 -9.29 -14.73
C LEU A 189 -13.59 -9.14 -16.25
N GLN A 190 -14.69 -8.80 -16.93
CA GLN A 190 -14.67 -8.49 -18.37
C GLN A 190 -13.82 -7.27 -18.66
N LYS A 191 -14.01 -6.18 -17.91
CA LYS A 191 -13.19 -4.96 -18.04
C LYS A 191 -11.70 -5.24 -17.79
N ALA A 192 -11.39 -6.06 -16.78
CA ALA A 192 -10.02 -6.44 -16.48
C ALA A 192 -9.37 -7.20 -17.64
N PHE A 193 -10.10 -8.14 -18.25
CA PHE A 193 -9.65 -8.88 -19.42
C PHE A 193 -9.42 -7.96 -20.62
N GLU A 194 -10.40 -7.14 -20.98
CA GLU A 194 -10.33 -6.24 -22.13
C GLU A 194 -9.19 -5.22 -21.99
N ALA A 195 -9.02 -4.63 -20.81
CA ALA A 195 -7.99 -3.64 -20.56
C ALA A 195 -6.55 -4.22 -20.54
N ASN A 196 -6.40 -5.53 -20.23
CA ASN A 196 -5.09 -6.15 -20.01
C ASN A 196 -4.88 -7.41 -20.87
N LYS A 197 -5.59 -7.55 -21.98
CA LYS A 197 -5.55 -8.74 -22.84
C LYS A 197 -4.13 -9.05 -23.33
N ASP A 198 -3.41 -8.06 -23.81
CA ASP A 198 -2.06 -8.23 -24.35
C ASP A 198 -1.08 -8.69 -23.25
N TYR A 199 -1.19 -8.13 -22.05
CA TYR A 199 -0.41 -8.56 -20.89
C TYR A 199 -0.73 -10.04 -20.56
N LEU A 200 -2.01 -10.41 -20.48
CA LEU A 200 -2.42 -11.79 -20.22
C LEU A 200 -1.83 -12.76 -21.26
N MET A 201 -1.96 -12.42 -22.55
CA MET A 201 -1.46 -13.27 -23.65
C MET A 201 0.06 -13.44 -23.59
N ASN A 202 0.80 -12.37 -23.34
CA ASN A 202 2.26 -12.40 -23.23
C ASN A 202 2.72 -13.26 -22.05
N GLU A 203 2.15 -13.04 -20.87
CA GLU A 203 2.54 -13.74 -19.64
C GLU A 203 2.15 -15.24 -19.65
N THR A 204 1.13 -15.61 -20.43
CA THR A 204 0.65 -17.00 -20.49
C THR A 204 1.07 -17.73 -21.76
N LEU A 205 1.78 -17.07 -22.68
CA LEU A 205 2.10 -17.58 -24.02
C LEU A 205 0.86 -17.99 -24.82
N ALA A 206 -0.26 -17.30 -24.61
CA ALA A 206 -1.46 -17.53 -25.37
C ALA A 206 -1.33 -16.90 -26.78
N VAL A 207 -1.63 -17.67 -27.81
CA VAL A 207 -1.73 -17.19 -29.20
C VAL A 207 -3.10 -16.58 -29.48
N GLU A 208 -4.08 -17.00 -28.72
CA GLU A 208 -5.44 -16.48 -28.74
C GLU A 208 -6.02 -16.50 -27.32
N ALA A 209 -6.75 -15.43 -26.94
CA ALA A 209 -7.51 -15.34 -25.72
C ALA A 209 -8.89 -14.76 -25.98
N VAL A 210 -9.94 -15.46 -25.54
CA VAL A 210 -11.34 -15.08 -25.76
C VAL A 210 -12.06 -14.99 -24.41
N PHE A 211 -12.87 -13.94 -24.23
CA PHE A 211 -13.73 -13.76 -23.05
C PHE A 211 -15.20 -13.96 -23.44
N GLY A 212 -15.95 -14.63 -22.57
CA GLY A 212 -17.41 -14.52 -22.51
C GLY A 212 -18.20 -15.63 -23.13
N ALA A 213 -17.72 -16.69 -23.62
CA ALA A 213 -18.55 -17.80 -24.13
C ALA A 213 -18.58 -19.00 -23.17
N GLU A 214 -19.44 -19.96 -23.43
CA GLU A 214 -19.40 -21.27 -22.80
C GLU A 214 -17.99 -21.84 -22.93
N LEU A 215 -17.44 -22.29 -21.81
CA LEU A 215 -16.11 -22.92 -21.82
C LEU A 215 -16.21 -24.18 -22.68
N PRO A 216 -15.31 -24.37 -23.67
CA PRO A 216 -15.37 -25.50 -24.56
C PRO A 216 -15.28 -26.82 -23.79
N ALA A 217 -16.20 -27.76 -24.08
CA ALA A 217 -16.17 -29.10 -23.49
C ALA A 217 -14.90 -29.85 -23.94
N GLY A 218 -14.29 -30.59 -22.97
CA GLY A 218 -13.10 -31.42 -23.25
C GLY A 218 -11.77 -30.72 -23.17
N LYS A 219 -11.71 -29.43 -22.81
CA LYS A 219 -10.49 -28.72 -22.50
C LYS A 219 -10.13 -28.84 -20.99
N THR A 220 -8.86 -28.67 -20.68
CA THR A 220 -8.44 -28.54 -19.27
C THR A 220 -9.00 -27.24 -18.71
N ALA A 221 -9.77 -27.34 -17.62
CA ALA A 221 -10.48 -26.21 -17.03
C ALA A 221 -10.19 -26.05 -15.55
N ALA A 222 -10.29 -24.80 -15.08
CA ALA A 222 -10.18 -24.44 -13.66
C ALA A 222 -11.10 -23.26 -13.32
N GLU A 223 -11.39 -23.12 -12.04
CA GLU A 223 -12.08 -21.97 -11.49
C GLU A 223 -11.19 -21.27 -10.48
N LEU A 224 -11.27 -19.94 -10.45
CA LEU A 224 -10.57 -19.09 -9.49
C LEU A 224 -11.58 -18.21 -8.80
N ASP A 225 -11.94 -18.57 -7.58
CA ASP A 225 -12.75 -17.73 -6.70
C ASP A 225 -11.91 -16.55 -6.18
N MET A 226 -12.37 -15.34 -6.48
CA MET A 226 -11.72 -14.10 -6.07
C MET A 226 -12.31 -13.53 -4.77
N GLY A 227 -13.40 -14.13 -4.27
CA GLY A 227 -14.23 -13.61 -3.19
C GLY A 227 -15.23 -12.56 -3.70
N GLU A 228 -16.11 -12.12 -2.79
CA GLU A 228 -17.12 -11.06 -3.07
C GLU A 228 -18.02 -11.34 -4.30
N GLY A 229 -18.22 -12.63 -4.63
CA GLY A 229 -19.05 -13.02 -5.77
C GLY A 229 -18.38 -12.89 -7.12
N LEU A 230 -17.06 -12.73 -7.17
CA LEU A 230 -16.26 -12.72 -8.38
C LEU A 230 -15.57 -14.08 -8.57
N CYS A 231 -15.74 -14.70 -9.73
CA CYS A 231 -15.08 -15.97 -10.06
C CYS A 231 -14.65 -15.98 -11.52
N TRP A 232 -13.39 -16.33 -11.78
CA TRP A 232 -12.90 -16.65 -13.12
C TRP A 232 -13.14 -18.13 -13.45
N HIS A 233 -13.64 -18.39 -14.64
CA HIS A 233 -13.68 -19.71 -15.22
C HIS A 233 -12.71 -19.74 -16.41
N ILE A 234 -11.82 -20.72 -16.41
CA ILE A 234 -10.66 -20.78 -17.29
C ILE A 234 -10.66 -22.12 -18.03
N ALA A 235 -10.47 -22.11 -19.32
CA ALA A 235 -10.18 -23.31 -20.09
C ALA A 235 -9.02 -23.04 -21.05
N LEU A 236 -8.09 -23.99 -21.17
CA LEU A 236 -6.98 -23.92 -22.09
C LEU A 236 -6.75 -25.23 -22.84
N GLU A 237 -6.11 -25.08 -23.99
CA GLU A 237 -5.58 -26.21 -24.77
C GLU A 237 -4.25 -25.80 -25.41
N LYS A 238 -3.42 -26.78 -25.74
CA LYS A 238 -2.22 -26.56 -26.53
C LYS A 238 -2.57 -26.12 -27.94
N ALA A 239 -1.93 -25.02 -28.42
CA ALA A 239 -2.16 -24.49 -29.76
C ALA A 239 -1.40 -25.28 -30.84
#